data_96ad2ead0c6d3710541388e82fb1be33
#
_entry.id   96ad2ead0c6d3710541388e82fb1be33
#
_cell.length_a   1.000
_cell.length_b   1.000
_cell.length_c   1.000
_cell.angle_alpha   90.00
_cell.angle_beta   90.00
_cell.angle_gamma   90.00
#
_symmetry.space_group_name_H-M   'P 1'
#
loop_
_entity.id
_entity.type
_entity.pdbx_description
1 polymer ?
#
loop_
_entity_poly.entity_id
_entity_poly.type
_entity_poly.pdbx_seq_one_letter_code
_entity_poly.pdbx_strand_id
1 'polypeptide(L)'
;MTAELLVNITPSETRVAYIDGGILQEIHIERESKRGIVGNIYKGRVSRVLPGMQAAFVDIGLDKAAFLHASDIMPHTECVAGDERKNFHVRDIAELVRQGQDLMVQVVKDPLGTKGARLTTDITLRSEERRVGKE
;
A
#
# COMPACT_ATOMS: atom_id res chain seq x y z
N MET A 1 -30.45 -16.38 8.88
CA MET A 1 -30.05 -15.00 8.62
C MET A 1 -29.09 -14.96 7.46
N THR A 2 -29.50 -14.26 6.44
CA THR A 2 -28.71 -14.18 5.21
C THR A 2 -28.01 -12.84 5.15
N ALA A 3 -26.72 -12.88 4.92
CA ALA A 3 -25.95 -11.70 4.61
C ALA A 3 -25.95 -11.50 3.09
N GLU A 4 -26.12 -10.25 2.68
CA GLU A 4 -26.17 -9.88 1.27
C GLU A 4 -25.20 -8.75 0.97
N LEU A 5 -24.59 -8.83 -0.20
CA LEU A 5 -23.82 -7.73 -0.75
C LEU A 5 -24.55 -7.21 -1.98
N LEU A 6 -24.96 -5.97 -1.92
CA LEU A 6 -25.56 -5.28 -3.06
C LEU A 6 -24.50 -4.40 -3.71
N VAL A 7 -24.24 -4.64 -4.97
CA VAL A 7 -23.21 -3.92 -5.73
C VAL A 7 -23.86 -3.20 -6.90
N ASN A 8 -23.67 -1.90 -6.96
CA ASN A 8 -24.10 -1.09 -8.08
C ASN A 8 -22.91 -0.35 -8.67
N ILE A 9 -22.60 -0.67 -9.92
CA ILE A 9 -21.46 -0.10 -10.62
C ILE A 9 -21.96 0.78 -11.74
N THR A 10 -21.59 2.05 -11.69
CA THR A 10 -21.86 3.02 -12.75
C THR A 10 -20.50 3.57 -13.25
N PRO A 11 -20.44 4.20 -14.44
CA PRO A 11 -19.18 4.78 -14.90
C PRO A 11 -18.60 5.84 -13.95
N SER A 12 -19.44 6.50 -13.15
CA SER A 12 -18.99 7.57 -12.25
C SER A 12 -18.70 7.11 -10.84
N GLU A 13 -19.30 5.99 -10.39
CA GLU A 13 -19.12 5.53 -9.03
C GLU A 13 -19.43 4.05 -8.86
N THR A 14 -18.87 3.47 -7.82
CA THR A 14 -19.18 2.11 -7.38
C THR A 14 -19.76 2.20 -5.97
N ARG A 15 -20.91 1.59 -5.74
CA ARG A 15 -21.54 1.50 -4.43
C ARG A 15 -21.65 0.06 -4.00
N VAL A 16 -21.24 -0.22 -2.79
CA VAL A 16 -21.36 -1.55 -2.19
C VAL A 16 -22.06 -1.41 -0.85
N ALA A 17 -23.15 -2.13 -0.67
CA ALA A 17 -23.89 -2.17 0.59
C ALA A 17 -23.81 -3.58 1.17
N TYR A 18 -23.44 -3.68 2.44
CA TYR A 18 -23.51 -4.92 3.19
C TYR A 18 -24.76 -4.93 4.06
N ILE A 19 -25.61 -5.92 3.85
CA ILE A 19 -26.87 -6.08 4.54
C ILE A 19 -26.86 -7.42 5.27
N ASP A 20 -27.14 -7.40 6.55
CA ASP A 20 -27.23 -8.61 7.37
C ASP A 20 -28.58 -8.61 8.09
N GLY A 21 -29.34 -9.69 7.91
CA GLY A 21 -30.65 -9.83 8.50
C GLY A 21 -31.67 -8.78 8.05
N GLY A 22 -31.53 -8.25 6.84
CA GLY A 22 -32.38 -7.19 6.30
C GLY A 22 -32.03 -5.79 6.78
N ILE A 23 -30.95 -5.65 7.54
CA ILE A 23 -30.49 -4.36 8.08
C ILE A 23 -29.19 -3.96 7.39
N LEU A 24 -29.13 -2.72 6.92
CA LEU A 24 -27.91 -2.17 6.33
C LEU A 24 -26.84 -2.00 7.41
N GLN A 25 -25.71 -2.72 7.27
CA GLN A 25 -24.59 -2.67 8.21
C GLN A 25 -23.54 -1.67 7.77
N GLU A 26 -23.13 -1.73 6.49
CA GLU A 26 -22.10 -0.87 5.94
C GLU A 26 -22.44 -0.45 4.52
N ILE A 27 -22.00 0.73 4.17
CA ILE A 27 -22.08 1.22 2.81
C ILE A 27 -20.70 1.80 2.41
N HIS A 28 -20.23 1.39 1.25
CA HIS A 28 -18.99 1.89 0.67
C HIS A 28 -19.30 2.53 -0.67
N ILE A 29 -18.85 3.74 -0.86
CA ILE A 29 -19.03 4.48 -2.10
C ILE A 29 -17.66 4.94 -2.57
N GLU A 30 -17.27 4.52 -3.76
CA GLU A 30 -16.05 4.99 -4.39
C GLU A 30 -16.42 5.70 -5.69
N ARG A 31 -16.08 6.97 -5.77
CA ARG A 31 -16.31 7.79 -6.95
C ARG A 31 -15.05 7.86 -7.78
N GLU A 32 -15.21 7.81 -9.09
CA GLU A 32 -14.08 7.91 -10.00
C GLU A 32 -13.30 9.20 -9.81
N SER A 33 -13.99 10.30 -9.54
CA SER A 33 -13.35 11.61 -9.28
C SER A 33 -12.53 11.65 -8.00
N LYS A 34 -12.80 10.73 -7.06
CA LYS A 34 -12.11 10.66 -5.77
C LYS A 34 -11.51 9.28 -5.53
N ARG A 35 -11.20 8.60 -6.61
CA ARG A 35 -10.63 7.27 -6.52
C ARG A 35 -9.29 7.31 -5.78
N GLY A 36 -9.19 6.48 -4.76
CA GLY A 36 -7.94 6.31 -4.02
C GLY A 36 -6.89 5.58 -4.84
N ILE A 37 -5.65 5.69 -4.39
CA ILE A 37 -4.51 5.05 -5.05
C ILE A 37 -3.98 3.83 -4.30
N VAL A 38 -4.64 3.42 -3.21
CA VAL A 38 -4.25 2.23 -2.43
C VAL A 38 -4.19 1.00 -3.33
N GLY A 39 -3.09 0.27 -3.25
CA GLY A 39 -2.85 -0.90 -4.07
C GLY A 39 -2.15 -0.61 -5.39
N ASN A 40 -2.08 0.65 -5.81
CA ASN A 40 -1.35 1.00 -7.02
C ASN A 40 0.15 0.79 -6.85
N ILE A 41 0.80 0.39 -7.93
CA ILE A 41 2.24 0.14 -7.97
C ILE A 41 2.88 1.21 -8.85
N TYR A 42 3.93 1.84 -8.35
CA TYR A 42 4.67 2.86 -9.05
C TYR A 42 6.16 2.57 -9.07
N LYS A 43 6.82 3.03 -10.09
CA LYS A 43 8.27 3.17 -10.08
C LYS A 43 8.59 4.57 -9.54
N GLY A 44 8.99 4.62 -8.29
CA GLY A 44 9.30 5.87 -7.63
C GLY A 44 10.79 6.13 -7.57
N ARG A 45 11.14 7.40 -7.31
CA ARG A 45 12.52 7.81 -7.09
C ARG A 45 12.67 8.39 -5.71
N VAL A 46 13.67 7.92 -4.97
CA VAL A 46 13.96 8.43 -3.63
C VAL A 46 14.44 9.88 -3.76
N SER A 47 13.63 10.81 -3.24
CA SER A 47 13.96 12.23 -3.29
C SER A 47 14.79 12.67 -2.09
N ARG A 48 14.52 12.06 -0.92
CA ARG A 48 15.23 12.41 0.31
C ARG A 48 15.19 11.26 1.30
N VAL A 49 16.29 11.05 2.00
CA VAL A 49 16.39 10.07 3.08
C VAL A 49 16.43 10.81 4.42
N LEU A 50 15.62 10.36 5.37
CA LEU A 50 15.50 10.96 6.70
C LEU A 50 15.91 9.93 7.76
N PRO A 51 17.21 9.84 8.10
CA PRO A 51 17.66 8.81 9.04
C PRO A 51 17.07 8.97 10.45
N GLY A 52 16.82 10.20 10.88
CA GLY A 52 16.21 10.44 12.19
C GLY A 52 14.80 9.90 12.34
N MET A 53 14.08 9.76 11.24
CA MET A 53 12.73 9.19 11.19
C MET A 53 12.71 7.76 10.68
N GLN A 54 13.84 7.22 10.30
CA GLN A 54 13.94 5.91 9.64
C GLN A 54 13.00 5.80 8.44
N ALA A 55 13.00 6.84 7.62
CA ALA A 55 12.07 6.96 6.50
C ALA A 55 12.74 7.67 5.33
N ALA A 56 12.10 7.57 4.18
CA ALA A 56 12.50 8.27 2.98
C ALA A 56 11.28 8.85 2.28
N PHE A 57 11.46 9.97 1.61
CA PHE A 57 10.47 10.49 0.69
C PHE A 57 10.75 9.94 -0.70
N VAL A 58 9.68 9.48 -1.36
CA VAL A 58 9.75 8.89 -2.69
C VAL A 58 8.80 9.66 -3.60
N ASP A 59 9.33 10.11 -4.73
CA ASP A 59 8.53 10.77 -5.76
C ASP A 59 7.90 9.70 -6.65
N ILE A 60 6.58 9.60 -6.61
CA ILE A 60 5.80 8.68 -7.43
C ILE A 60 5.01 9.38 -8.53
N GLY A 61 5.32 10.65 -8.80
CA GLY A 61 4.65 11.43 -9.82
C GLY A 61 3.42 12.20 -9.33
N LEU A 62 3.18 12.23 -8.04
CA LEU A 62 2.11 13.00 -7.42
C LEU A 62 2.63 14.35 -6.90
N ASP A 63 1.71 15.27 -6.62
CA ASP A 63 2.05 16.60 -6.10
C ASP A 63 2.84 16.54 -4.79
N LYS A 64 2.55 15.53 -3.97
CA LYS A 64 3.23 15.33 -2.69
C LYS A 64 4.12 14.11 -2.76
N ALA A 65 5.33 14.25 -2.23
CA ALA A 65 6.21 13.11 -2.08
C ALA A 65 5.58 12.06 -1.15
N ALA A 66 5.68 10.81 -1.55
CA ALA A 66 5.19 9.70 -0.74
C ALA A 66 6.21 9.32 0.33
N PHE A 67 5.74 8.61 1.35
CA PHE A 67 6.51 8.27 2.52
C PHE A 67 6.79 6.76 2.56
N LEU A 68 8.06 6.40 2.70
CA LEU A 68 8.50 5.01 2.81
C LEU A 68 9.28 4.82 4.11
N HIS A 69 8.72 4.05 5.05
CA HIS A 69 9.37 3.75 6.32
C HIS A 69 10.30 2.55 6.19
N ALA A 70 11.38 2.52 6.96
CA ALA A 70 12.35 1.43 6.92
C ALA A 70 11.71 0.06 7.17
N SER A 71 10.70 -0.02 8.03
CA SER A 71 9.98 -1.26 8.32
C SER A 71 9.17 -1.78 7.12
N ASP A 72 8.84 -0.92 6.18
CA ASP A 72 8.10 -1.27 4.98
C ASP A 72 9.00 -1.66 3.80
N ILE A 73 10.30 -1.63 4.00
CA ILE A 73 11.27 -2.06 3.00
C ILE A 73 11.64 -3.50 3.29
N MET A 74 11.22 -4.38 2.41
CA MET A 74 11.62 -5.77 2.49
C MET A 74 13.06 -5.89 2.03
N PRO A 75 13.94 -6.43 2.88
CA PRO A 75 15.27 -6.76 2.40
C PRO A 75 15.13 -7.80 1.31
N HIS A 76 15.78 -7.57 0.17
CA HIS A 76 15.97 -8.62 -0.81
C HIS A 76 16.97 -9.63 -0.23
N THR A 77 16.63 -10.21 0.87
CA THR A 77 17.35 -11.38 1.34
C THR A 77 16.78 -12.54 0.55
N GLU A 78 17.56 -12.98 -0.38
CA GLU A 78 17.43 -14.34 -0.79
C GLU A 78 17.29 -15.15 0.49
N CYS A 79 16.23 -15.93 0.57
CA CYS A 79 16.01 -16.78 1.72
C CYS A 79 17.17 -17.78 1.81
N VAL A 80 18.22 -17.40 2.46
CA VAL A 80 19.24 -18.35 2.84
C VAL A 80 18.65 -19.10 4.02
N ALA A 81 18.24 -20.33 3.77
CA ALA A 81 17.76 -21.21 4.81
C ALA A 81 18.86 -21.36 5.85
N GLY A 82 18.63 -20.90 7.05
CA GLY A 82 19.58 -21.02 8.13
C GLY A 82 19.37 -20.01 9.23
N ASP A 83 20.35 -19.79 10.02
CA ASP A 83 20.35 -19.08 11.28
C ASP A 83 19.97 -17.60 11.25
N GLU A 84 19.49 -17.11 10.17
CA GLU A 84 19.25 -15.67 9.97
C GLU A 84 18.06 -15.11 10.71
N ARG A 85 17.24 -15.96 11.31
CA ARG A 85 16.13 -15.50 12.14
C ARG A 85 16.60 -14.72 13.36
N LYS A 86 17.87 -14.82 13.70
CA LYS A 86 18.44 -14.12 14.86
C LYS A 86 18.95 -12.74 14.53
N ASN A 87 19.06 -12.38 13.27
CA ASN A 87 19.64 -11.13 12.83
C ASN A 87 18.64 -10.24 12.10
N PHE A 88 17.38 -10.28 12.51
CA PHE A 88 16.41 -9.33 12.04
C PHE A 88 16.70 -7.97 12.68
N HIS A 89 17.84 -7.41 12.34
CA HIS A 89 18.10 -6.02 12.64
C HIS A 89 17.35 -5.20 11.62
N VAL A 90 16.48 -4.33 12.09
CA VAL A 90 15.95 -3.27 11.25
C VAL A 90 17.14 -2.43 10.82
N ARG A 91 17.55 -2.57 9.57
CA ARG A 91 18.65 -1.78 9.03
C ARG A 91 18.25 -0.32 8.98
N ASP A 92 19.23 0.55 9.16
CA ASP A 92 19.01 1.97 8.98
C ASP A 92 18.49 2.27 7.58
N ILE A 93 17.58 3.22 7.49
CA ILE A 93 17.04 3.62 6.19
C ILE A 93 18.15 4.04 5.22
N ALA A 94 19.22 4.64 5.73
CA ALA A 94 20.35 5.05 4.90
C ALA A 94 21.10 3.86 4.28
N GLU A 95 21.01 2.67 4.89
CA GLU A 95 21.59 1.45 4.34
C GLU A 95 20.68 0.78 3.31
N LEU A 96 19.38 0.99 3.44
CA LEU A 96 18.37 0.34 2.60
C LEU A 96 18.16 1.07 1.29
N VAL A 97 18.16 2.40 1.32
CA VAL A 97 17.88 3.23 0.13
C VAL A 97 18.84 4.41 0.08
N ARG A 98 19.05 4.92 -1.13
CA ARG A 98 19.88 6.09 -1.40
C ARG A 98 19.08 7.16 -2.14
N GLN A 99 19.43 8.40 -1.90
CA GLN A 99 18.83 9.50 -2.64
C GLN A 99 19.08 9.34 -4.15
N GLY A 100 18.03 9.51 -4.94
CA GLY A 100 18.10 9.33 -6.38
C GLY A 100 17.92 7.90 -6.87
N GLN A 101 17.75 6.95 -5.97
CA GLN A 101 17.52 5.55 -6.34
C GLN A 101 16.09 5.35 -6.83
N ASP A 102 15.93 4.53 -7.89
CA ASP A 102 14.61 4.12 -8.36
C ASP A 102 14.17 2.86 -7.64
N LEU A 103 12.92 2.84 -7.22
CA LEU A 103 12.30 1.72 -6.51
C LEU A 103 10.91 1.42 -7.05
N MET A 104 10.55 0.15 -7.08
CA MET A 104 9.14 -0.22 -7.23
C MET A 104 8.47 -0.22 -5.87
N VAL A 105 7.36 0.49 -5.77
CA VAL A 105 6.64 0.67 -4.51
C VAL A 105 5.14 0.51 -4.74
N GLN A 106 4.45 0.05 -3.71
CA GLN A 106 3.01 -0.08 -3.70
C GLN A 106 2.42 0.82 -2.64
N VAL A 107 1.30 1.45 -2.95
CA VAL A 107 0.64 2.36 -2.01
C VAL A 107 -0.15 1.55 -0.99
N VAL A 108 0.13 1.78 0.29
CA VAL A 108 -0.57 1.14 1.42
C VAL A 108 -1.68 2.02 1.95
N LYS A 109 -1.45 3.34 1.97
CA LYS A 109 -2.43 4.32 2.44
C LYS A 109 -2.45 5.53 1.53
N ASP A 110 -3.65 6.04 1.28
CA ASP A 110 -3.83 7.26 0.51
C ASP A 110 -3.23 8.48 1.22
N PRO A 111 -2.84 9.52 0.45
CA PRO A 111 -2.43 10.78 1.05
C PRO A 111 -3.54 11.36 1.92
N LEU A 112 -3.18 11.87 3.08
CA LEU A 112 -4.11 12.50 4.02
C LEU A 112 -3.63 13.91 4.36
N GLY A 113 -4.43 14.90 4.06
CA GLY A 113 -4.11 16.29 4.37
C GLY A 113 -2.79 16.73 3.78
N THR A 114 -1.84 17.09 4.63
CA THR A 114 -0.50 17.51 4.21
C THR A 114 0.47 16.34 4.03
N LYS A 115 0.09 15.13 4.48
CA LYS A 115 0.96 13.96 4.39
C LYS A 115 0.80 13.27 3.05
N GLY A 116 1.91 12.83 2.46
CA GLY A 116 1.90 12.01 1.26
C GLY A 116 1.44 10.57 1.51
N ALA A 117 1.28 9.82 0.44
CA ALA A 117 0.90 8.41 0.52
C ALA A 117 1.96 7.60 1.26
N ARG A 118 1.52 6.55 1.96
CA ARG A 118 2.44 5.60 2.56
C ARG A 118 2.72 4.47 1.59
N LEU A 119 3.98 4.08 1.47
CA LEU A 119 4.44 3.08 0.52
C LEU A 119 5.02 1.86 1.20
N THR A 120 5.12 0.78 0.45
CA THR A 120 5.87 -0.43 0.82
C THR A 120 6.61 -0.96 -0.40
N THR A 121 7.74 -1.62 -0.19
CA THR A 121 8.44 -2.35 -1.25
C THR A 121 7.96 -3.80 -1.35
N ASP A 122 7.15 -4.25 -0.38
CA ASP A 122 6.52 -5.57 -0.42
C ASP A 122 5.30 -5.53 -1.34
N ILE A 123 5.54 -5.69 -2.63
CA ILE A 123 4.48 -5.63 -3.65
C ILE A 123 3.70 -6.93 -3.65
N THR A 124 2.40 -6.81 -3.45
CA THR A 124 1.52 -7.96 -3.45
C THR A 124 0.37 -7.76 -4.43
N LEU A 125 0.08 -8.80 -5.18
CA LEU A 125 -1.11 -8.89 -6.02
C LEU A 125 -2.13 -9.84 -5.40
N ARG A 126 -2.01 -10.06 -4.11
CA ARG A 126 -2.76 -11.09 -3.38
C ARG A 126 -4.27 -10.92 -3.40
N SER A 127 -4.74 -9.71 -3.54
CA SER A 127 -6.17 -9.47 -3.56
C SER A 127 -6.86 -10.23 -4.67
N GLU A 128 -6.20 -10.38 -5.80
CA GLU A 128 -6.72 -11.13 -6.94
C GLU A 128 -6.62 -12.63 -6.71
N GLU A 129 -5.49 -13.09 -6.24
CA GLU A 129 -5.30 -14.50 -5.90
C GLU A 129 -6.30 -14.97 -4.87
N ARG A 130 -6.55 -14.15 -3.89
CA ARG A 130 -7.47 -14.48 -2.81
C ARG A 130 -8.89 -14.66 -3.31
N ARG A 131 -9.30 -13.86 -4.27
CA ARG A 131 -10.62 -13.99 -4.87
C ARG A 131 -10.76 -15.28 -5.65
N VAL A 132 -9.76 -15.63 -6.42
CA VAL A 132 -9.76 -16.85 -7.21
C VAL A 132 -9.72 -18.07 -6.30
N GLY A 133 -8.95 -18.04 -5.25
CA GLY A 133 -8.78 -19.18 -4.37
C GLY A 133 -9.97 -19.51 -3.48
N LYS A 134 -10.96 -18.66 -3.39
CA LYS A 134 -12.08 -18.84 -2.48
C LYS A 134 -13.41 -19.07 -3.14
N GLU A 135 -13.45 -18.95 -4.40
CA GLU A 135 -14.62 -19.25 -5.19
C GLU A 135 -14.55 -20.69 -5.72
#